data_a7371b785c24ccc392cdfe5c56803afa
#
_entry.id   a7371b785c24ccc392cdfe5c56803afa
#
_cell.length_a   1.000
_cell.length_b   1.000
_cell.length_c   1.000
_cell.angle_alpha   90.00
_cell.angle_beta   90.00
_cell.angle_gamma   90.00
#
_symmetry.space_group_name_H-M   'P 1'
#
loop_
_entity.id
_entity.type
_entity.pdbx_description
1 polymer ?
#
loop_
_entity_poly.entity_id
_entity_poly.type
_entity_poly.pdbx_seq_one_letter_code
_entity_poly.pdbx_strand_id
1 'polypeptide(L)'
;LTKAETVLKKAYNLDNEQLAWRRWCIRNNCGGDEQLFRQEYPSAPEEAFILTGRCIFDKEKISARLAILRGRKEPVIGMFTAKEKDGRLEDIRFHRQKDGFVRIYSKPQTGHSYVIGGDTAGEGSDYFTAQVLDSADGKQVCVLRQQSDEDEYARQVYCLGKYYNHALTAIETNFSTYPVKDLARLGYDNLYVRRQEDSYTNRILNSYGFKTTMVTIPLILSGLVKFVREESNKLNDLETLREMLLFVKNSHGRAEAEYGAHDDLVMALAIAVYVLPEAIQAEEEEISEGVIWTADMWEDYENSDEEGKRYLIKRYGKPM
;
A
#
# COMPACT_ATOMS: atom_id res chain seq x y z
N LEU A 1 -9.77 7.50 -37.92
CA LEU A 1 -9.33 7.47 -36.51
C LEU A 1 -7.95 6.84 -36.43
N THR A 2 -7.02 7.49 -35.72
CA THR A 2 -5.74 6.87 -35.36
C THR A 2 -5.94 5.83 -34.26
N LYS A 3 -4.95 4.96 -34.02
CA LYS A 3 -5.01 4.00 -32.90
C LYS A 3 -5.20 4.74 -31.56
N ALA A 4 -4.51 5.86 -31.37
CA ALA A 4 -4.63 6.70 -30.18
C ALA A 4 -6.04 7.28 -30.02
N GLU A 5 -6.64 7.79 -31.09
CA GLU A 5 -8.03 8.29 -31.06
C GLU A 5 -9.06 7.20 -30.78
N THR A 6 -8.81 5.98 -31.25
CA THR A 6 -9.71 4.85 -30.93
C THR A 6 -9.69 4.52 -29.45
N VAL A 7 -8.51 4.59 -28.83
CA VAL A 7 -8.35 4.40 -27.38
C VAL A 7 -9.05 5.53 -26.61
N LEU A 8 -8.81 6.79 -26.98
CA LEU A 8 -9.45 7.96 -26.37
C LEU A 8 -10.97 7.91 -26.49
N LYS A 9 -11.48 7.59 -27.68
CA LYS A 9 -12.91 7.45 -27.94
C LYS A 9 -13.55 6.44 -27.00
N LYS A 10 -12.91 5.30 -26.79
CA LYS A 10 -13.40 4.25 -25.89
C LYS A 10 -13.27 4.63 -24.41
N ALA A 11 -12.15 5.26 -24.04
CA ALA A 11 -11.87 5.62 -22.65
C ALA A 11 -12.79 6.71 -22.11
N TYR A 12 -13.13 7.71 -22.95
CA TYR A 12 -13.90 8.88 -22.55
C TYR A 12 -15.27 8.98 -23.23
N ASN A 13 -15.69 7.93 -23.93
CA ASN A 13 -16.95 7.88 -24.69
C ASN A 13 -17.14 9.07 -25.65
N LEU A 14 -16.05 9.48 -26.32
CA LEU A 14 -16.07 10.64 -27.22
C LEU A 14 -16.79 10.31 -28.53
N ASP A 15 -17.50 11.28 -29.09
CA ASP A 15 -18.06 11.19 -30.43
C ASP A 15 -17.03 11.59 -31.51
N ASN A 16 -17.43 11.51 -32.77
CA ASN A 16 -16.55 11.84 -33.89
C ASN A 16 -16.34 13.36 -34.06
N GLU A 17 -17.30 14.18 -33.62
CA GLU A 17 -17.21 15.63 -33.63
C GLU A 17 -16.23 16.14 -32.61
N GLN A 18 -16.25 15.57 -31.40
CA GLN A 18 -15.28 15.87 -30.34
C GLN A 18 -13.85 15.52 -30.77
N LEU A 19 -13.66 14.38 -31.44
CA LEU A 19 -12.34 14.01 -31.98
C LEU A 19 -11.90 14.92 -33.14
N ALA A 20 -12.81 15.36 -33.97
CA ALA A 20 -12.53 16.32 -35.03
C ALA A 20 -12.15 17.67 -34.46
N TRP A 21 -12.90 18.15 -33.46
CA TRP A 21 -12.62 19.39 -32.72
C TRP A 21 -11.25 19.31 -32.03
N ARG A 22 -10.91 18.19 -31.37
CA ARG A 22 -9.58 17.95 -30.78
C ARG A 22 -8.46 18.14 -31.79
N ARG A 23 -8.56 17.52 -32.98
CA ARG A 23 -7.57 17.67 -34.06
C ARG A 23 -7.43 19.09 -34.51
N TRP A 24 -8.58 19.80 -34.65
CA TRP A 24 -8.61 21.21 -35.03
C TRP A 24 -7.90 22.08 -33.99
N CYS A 25 -8.21 21.90 -32.69
CA CYS A 25 -7.57 22.66 -31.61
C CYS A 25 -6.04 22.39 -31.55
N ILE A 26 -5.62 21.13 -31.63
CA ILE A 26 -4.17 20.79 -31.64
C ILE A 26 -3.48 21.58 -32.77
N ARG A 27 -4.06 21.57 -33.96
CA ARG A 27 -3.44 22.22 -35.12
C ARG A 27 -3.47 23.74 -35.05
N ASN A 28 -4.60 24.34 -34.65
CA ASN A 28 -4.83 25.78 -34.79
C ASN A 28 -4.54 26.57 -33.51
N ASN A 29 -4.84 26.00 -32.33
CA ASN A 29 -4.67 26.70 -31.06
C ASN A 29 -3.37 26.30 -30.33
N CYS A 30 -2.89 25.09 -30.57
CA CYS A 30 -1.73 24.57 -29.88
C CYS A 30 -0.50 24.38 -30.80
N GLY A 31 -0.53 24.92 -32.02
CA GLY A 31 0.61 24.87 -32.95
C GLY A 31 1.06 23.47 -33.35
N GLY A 32 0.19 22.47 -33.24
CA GLY A 32 0.51 21.05 -33.46
C GLY A 32 1.01 20.32 -32.22
N ASP A 33 1.17 21.01 -31.09
CA ASP A 33 1.62 20.42 -29.82
C ASP A 33 0.45 19.76 -29.07
N GLU A 34 0.48 18.43 -29.03
CA GLU A 34 -0.52 17.63 -28.34
C GLU A 34 -0.41 17.75 -26.80
N GLN A 35 0.79 18.05 -26.28
CA GLN A 35 0.96 18.25 -24.85
C GLN A 35 0.32 19.56 -24.42
N LEU A 36 0.53 20.64 -25.18
CA LEU A 36 -0.13 21.91 -24.95
C LEU A 36 -1.65 21.78 -25.04
N PHE A 37 -2.16 20.98 -26.01
CA PHE A 37 -3.61 20.71 -26.08
C PHE A 37 -4.13 20.03 -24.81
N ARG A 38 -3.43 19.03 -24.29
CA ARG A 38 -3.84 18.34 -23.04
C ARG A 38 -3.81 19.26 -21.82
N GLN A 39 -2.93 20.25 -21.83
CA GLN A 39 -2.85 21.27 -20.78
C GLN A 39 -4.05 22.20 -20.80
N GLU A 40 -4.40 22.69 -21.98
CA GLU A 40 -5.47 23.70 -22.14
C GLU A 40 -6.87 23.05 -22.15
N TYR A 41 -6.96 21.81 -22.64
CA TYR A 41 -8.20 21.06 -22.82
C TYR A 41 -8.06 19.62 -22.30
N PRO A 42 -7.88 19.43 -20.98
CA PRO A 42 -7.68 18.09 -20.42
C PRO A 42 -8.93 17.24 -20.60
N SER A 43 -8.76 15.99 -21.06
CA SER A 43 -9.85 15.02 -21.20
C SER A 43 -10.29 14.45 -19.84
N ALA A 44 -9.46 14.61 -18.81
CA ALA A 44 -9.74 14.28 -17.43
C ALA A 44 -8.96 15.23 -16.51
N PRO A 45 -9.41 15.45 -15.27
CA PRO A 45 -8.71 16.31 -14.32
C PRO A 45 -7.23 15.96 -14.16
N GLU A 46 -6.89 14.68 -14.23
CA GLU A 46 -5.53 14.19 -14.10
C GLU A 46 -4.61 14.66 -15.23
N GLU A 47 -5.14 14.90 -16.43
CA GLU A 47 -4.34 15.41 -17.57
C GLU A 47 -3.87 16.85 -17.34
N ALA A 48 -4.65 17.68 -16.66
CA ALA A 48 -4.26 19.03 -16.32
C ALA A 48 -3.01 19.07 -15.42
N PHE A 49 -2.83 18.07 -14.56
CA PHE A 49 -1.72 17.97 -13.63
C PHE A 49 -0.45 17.30 -14.23
N ILE A 50 -0.57 16.59 -15.34
CA ILE A 50 0.58 15.93 -16.00
C ILE A 50 1.66 16.93 -16.43
N LEU A 51 1.32 18.20 -16.58
CA LEU A 51 2.16 19.19 -17.26
C LEU A 51 2.96 20.11 -16.33
N THR A 52 2.74 20.06 -15.02
CA THR A 52 3.46 20.93 -14.08
C THR A 52 4.95 20.62 -13.93
N GLY A 53 5.47 19.56 -14.56
CA GLY A 53 6.92 19.23 -14.59
C GLY A 53 7.55 18.87 -13.24
N ARG A 54 6.81 19.01 -12.13
CA ARG A 54 7.31 18.91 -10.75
C ARG A 54 7.03 17.58 -10.07
N CYS A 55 6.15 16.73 -10.63
CA CYS A 55 5.82 15.42 -10.04
C CYS A 55 7.08 14.57 -9.91
N ILE A 56 7.24 13.90 -8.78
CA ILE A 56 8.42 13.07 -8.53
C ILE A 56 8.31 11.67 -9.16
N PHE A 57 7.10 11.24 -9.48
CA PHE A 57 6.83 9.93 -10.06
C PHE A 57 6.77 9.97 -11.59
N ASP A 58 6.90 8.81 -12.23
CA ASP A 58 6.75 8.63 -13.68
C ASP A 58 5.28 8.79 -14.08
N LYS A 59 4.93 9.98 -14.55
CA LYS A 59 3.57 10.36 -14.92
C LYS A 59 2.98 9.51 -16.04
N GLU A 60 3.81 9.11 -17.00
CA GLU A 60 3.34 8.30 -18.13
C GLU A 60 2.90 6.94 -17.67
N LYS A 61 3.67 6.31 -16.78
CA LYS A 61 3.32 5.01 -16.18
C LYS A 61 2.09 5.09 -15.30
N ILE A 62 1.97 6.14 -14.46
CA ILE A 62 0.79 6.34 -13.64
C ILE A 62 -0.45 6.55 -14.52
N SER A 63 -0.37 7.41 -15.54
CA SER A 63 -1.50 7.68 -16.44
C SER A 63 -1.92 6.45 -17.24
N ALA A 64 -0.95 5.67 -17.73
CA ALA A 64 -1.23 4.41 -18.41
C ALA A 64 -1.91 3.41 -17.46
N ARG A 65 -1.46 3.35 -16.19
CA ARG A 65 -2.09 2.48 -15.19
C ARG A 65 -3.50 2.92 -14.86
N LEU A 66 -3.75 4.21 -14.65
CA LEU A 66 -5.09 4.77 -14.44
C LEU A 66 -6.05 4.43 -15.59
N ALA A 67 -5.58 4.56 -16.84
CA ALA A 67 -6.39 4.20 -18.01
C ALA A 67 -6.79 2.71 -18.02
N ILE A 68 -5.88 1.82 -17.63
CA ILE A 68 -6.17 0.39 -17.51
C ILE A 68 -7.18 0.11 -16.40
N LEU A 69 -7.02 0.75 -15.25
CA LEU A 69 -7.86 0.49 -14.07
C LEU A 69 -9.30 1.00 -14.25
N ARG A 70 -9.53 2.08 -15.01
CA ARG A 70 -10.88 2.58 -15.32
C ARG A 70 -11.76 1.55 -16.02
N GLY A 71 -11.17 0.60 -16.74
CA GLY A 71 -11.89 -0.49 -17.40
C GLY A 71 -11.99 -1.79 -16.60
N ARG A 72 -11.47 -1.82 -15.37
CA ARG A 72 -11.49 -3.00 -14.51
C ARG A 72 -12.72 -3.04 -13.60
N LYS A 73 -12.97 -4.23 -13.06
CA LYS A 73 -13.99 -4.43 -12.02
C LYS A 73 -13.62 -3.60 -10.79
N GLU A 74 -14.60 -2.92 -10.23
CA GLU A 74 -14.45 -2.16 -9.00
C GLU A 74 -14.03 -3.05 -7.82
N PRO A 75 -13.26 -2.50 -6.85
CA PRO A 75 -12.90 -3.20 -5.63
C PRO A 75 -14.14 -3.55 -4.82
N VAL A 76 -13.99 -4.49 -3.91
CA VAL A 76 -15.03 -4.74 -2.91
C VAL A 76 -14.89 -3.71 -1.81
N ILE A 77 -15.89 -2.83 -1.66
CA ILE A 77 -15.89 -1.75 -0.68
C ILE A 77 -16.65 -2.20 0.57
N GLY A 78 -16.16 -1.84 1.75
CA GLY A 78 -16.80 -2.15 3.02
C GLY A 78 -15.98 -1.70 4.24
N MET A 79 -16.26 -2.33 5.36
CA MET A 79 -15.57 -2.13 6.63
C MET A 79 -15.51 -3.42 7.43
N PHE A 80 -14.60 -3.49 8.39
CA PHE A 80 -14.53 -4.60 9.34
C PHE A 80 -15.37 -4.34 10.58
N THR A 81 -15.95 -5.40 11.12
CA THR A 81 -16.51 -5.43 12.47
C THR A 81 -15.82 -6.51 13.27
N ALA A 82 -15.64 -6.30 14.56
CA ALA A 82 -15.09 -7.25 15.50
C ALA A 82 -15.71 -7.04 16.89
N LYS A 83 -15.72 -8.09 17.70
CA LYS A 83 -16.12 -8.02 19.09
C LYS A 83 -14.89 -7.95 19.98
N GLU A 84 -14.88 -7.02 20.92
CA GLU A 84 -13.83 -6.99 21.93
C GLU A 84 -14.19 -7.94 23.06
N LYS A 85 -13.26 -8.85 23.37
CA LYS A 85 -13.36 -9.80 24.47
C LYS A 85 -11.98 -9.95 25.11
N ASP A 86 -11.94 -9.81 26.43
CA ASP A 86 -10.71 -9.92 27.22
C ASP A 86 -9.53 -9.08 26.67
N GLY A 87 -9.84 -7.87 26.15
CA GLY A 87 -8.86 -6.95 25.58
C GLY A 87 -8.34 -7.32 24.20
N ARG A 88 -8.96 -8.27 23.49
CA ARG A 88 -8.63 -8.68 22.12
C ARG A 88 -9.85 -8.55 21.22
N LEU A 89 -9.61 -8.37 19.92
CA LEU A 89 -10.67 -8.37 18.91
C LEU A 89 -10.83 -9.78 18.35
N GLU A 90 -12.05 -10.29 18.48
CA GLU A 90 -12.48 -11.61 17.99
C GLU A 90 -13.65 -11.46 17.01
N ASP A 91 -14.00 -12.55 16.32
CA ASP A 91 -15.14 -12.61 15.38
C ASP A 91 -15.05 -11.54 14.28
N ILE A 92 -13.83 -11.37 13.72
CA ILE A 92 -13.53 -10.37 12.68
C ILE A 92 -14.30 -10.73 11.41
N ARG A 93 -15.13 -9.80 10.92
CA ARG A 93 -15.93 -9.97 9.70
C ARG A 93 -15.83 -8.74 8.81
N PHE A 94 -15.67 -8.94 7.52
CA PHE A 94 -15.76 -7.88 6.53
C PHE A 94 -17.18 -7.75 6.03
N HIS A 95 -17.77 -6.56 6.15
CA HIS A 95 -19.10 -6.24 5.65
C HIS A 95 -19.00 -5.34 4.43
N ARG A 96 -19.63 -5.78 3.32
CA ARG A 96 -19.75 -4.95 2.13
C ARG A 96 -20.70 -3.79 2.39
N GLN A 97 -20.23 -2.58 2.14
CA GLN A 97 -20.99 -1.36 2.33
C GLN A 97 -20.50 -0.30 1.33
N LYS A 98 -21.41 0.40 0.66
CA LYS A 98 -21.04 1.38 -0.37
C LYS A 98 -20.21 2.55 0.18
N ASP A 99 -20.53 2.96 1.40
CA ASP A 99 -19.86 4.06 2.13
C ASP A 99 -18.69 3.57 2.99
N GLY A 100 -18.25 2.32 2.76
CA GLY A 100 -17.11 1.75 3.46
C GLY A 100 -15.79 2.40 3.03
N PHE A 101 -14.84 2.40 3.92
CA PHE A 101 -13.54 3.04 3.72
C PHE A 101 -12.41 2.04 3.45
N VAL A 102 -12.71 0.75 3.40
CA VAL A 102 -11.78 -0.33 3.03
C VAL A 102 -12.11 -0.81 1.62
N ARG A 103 -11.12 -0.76 0.74
CA ARG A 103 -11.20 -1.20 -0.66
C ARG A 103 -10.35 -2.45 -0.86
N ILE A 104 -10.98 -3.60 -1.06
CA ILE A 104 -10.31 -4.89 -1.28
C ILE A 104 -10.24 -5.18 -2.78
N TYR A 105 -9.03 -5.25 -3.34
CA TYR A 105 -8.73 -5.60 -4.73
C TYR A 105 -8.49 -7.10 -4.90
N SER A 106 -7.85 -7.73 -3.91
CA SER A 106 -7.60 -9.17 -3.87
C SER A 106 -7.80 -9.70 -2.45
N LYS A 107 -8.39 -10.88 -2.33
CA LYS A 107 -8.49 -11.57 -1.05
C LYS A 107 -7.14 -12.15 -0.64
N PRO A 108 -6.90 -12.37 0.67
CA PRO A 108 -5.69 -13.05 1.13
C PRO A 108 -5.61 -14.47 0.55
N GLN A 109 -4.39 -14.88 0.24
CA GLN A 109 -4.05 -16.22 -0.24
C GLN A 109 -3.36 -17.00 0.87
N THR A 110 -3.64 -18.28 0.98
CA THR A 110 -3.00 -19.15 1.97
C THR A 110 -1.50 -19.26 1.68
N GLY A 111 -0.68 -19.11 2.69
CA GLY A 111 0.78 -19.19 2.56
C GLY A 111 1.46 -17.91 2.05
N HIS A 112 0.70 -16.82 1.81
CA HIS A 112 1.29 -15.53 1.49
C HIS A 112 1.41 -14.67 2.75
N SER A 113 2.53 -13.98 2.89
CA SER A 113 2.69 -12.90 3.87
C SER A 113 2.27 -11.57 3.26
N TYR A 114 1.95 -10.62 4.13
CA TYR A 114 1.49 -9.29 3.73
C TYR A 114 2.14 -8.23 4.59
N VAL A 115 2.28 -7.03 4.04
CA VAL A 115 2.69 -5.84 4.80
C VAL A 115 1.60 -4.79 4.77
N ILE A 116 1.49 -4.05 5.86
CA ILE A 116 0.65 -2.86 5.97
C ILE A 116 1.53 -1.66 6.27
N GLY A 117 1.53 -0.68 5.38
CA GLY A 117 2.03 0.66 5.68
C GLY A 117 0.85 1.56 6.01
N GLY A 118 0.94 2.31 7.09
CA GLY A 118 -0.11 3.22 7.53
C GLY A 118 0.40 4.62 7.76
N ASP A 119 -0.43 5.60 7.42
CA ASP A 119 -0.20 7.02 7.69
C ASP A 119 -1.31 7.54 8.61
N THR A 120 -0.93 8.36 9.58
CA THR A 120 -1.84 8.89 10.60
C THR A 120 -2.20 10.33 10.29
N ALA A 121 -3.50 10.63 10.31
CA ALA A 121 -3.99 11.98 10.10
C ALA A 121 -3.45 12.94 11.17
N GLY A 122 -3.05 14.13 10.71
CA GLY A 122 -2.82 15.27 11.58
C GLY A 122 -4.13 15.96 11.98
N GLU A 123 -4.02 17.20 12.49
CA GLU A 123 -5.19 18.04 12.75
C GLU A 123 -5.74 18.56 11.41
N GLY A 124 -7.06 18.42 11.18
CA GLY A 124 -7.75 19.03 10.06
C GLY A 124 -8.43 18.06 9.11
N SER A 125 -8.17 18.18 7.80
CA SER A 125 -8.86 17.44 6.73
C SER A 125 -8.14 16.16 6.29
N ASP A 126 -7.04 15.79 6.95
CA ASP A 126 -6.22 14.64 6.59
C ASP A 126 -6.92 13.31 6.85
N TYR A 127 -6.46 12.28 6.17
CA TYR A 127 -7.04 10.94 6.28
C TYR A 127 -6.11 10.00 7.02
N PHE A 128 -6.68 9.15 7.86
CA PHE A 128 -6.02 7.93 8.28
C PHE A 128 -6.02 6.95 7.13
N THR A 129 -4.85 6.50 6.71
CA THR A 129 -4.72 5.60 5.56
C THR A 129 -3.90 4.37 5.88
N ALA A 130 -4.19 3.27 5.18
CA ALA A 130 -3.35 2.08 5.19
C ALA A 130 -3.32 1.42 3.81
N GLN A 131 -2.15 0.94 3.44
CA GLN A 131 -1.87 0.25 2.19
C GLN A 131 -1.42 -1.18 2.48
N VAL A 132 -2.04 -2.16 1.84
CA VAL A 132 -1.67 -3.57 2.00
C VAL A 132 -1.02 -4.09 0.72
N LEU A 133 0.20 -4.60 0.85
CA LEU A 133 0.93 -5.25 -0.23
C LEU A 133 1.11 -6.74 0.06
N ASP A 134 0.96 -7.56 -0.97
CA ASP A 134 1.31 -8.98 -0.95
C ASP A 134 2.83 -9.12 -1.08
N SER A 135 3.50 -9.80 -0.15
CA SER A 135 4.97 -9.95 -0.17
C SER A 135 5.45 -10.85 -1.31
N ALA A 136 4.63 -11.79 -1.75
CA ALA A 136 5.02 -12.74 -2.81
C ALA A 136 5.26 -12.05 -4.16
N ASP A 137 4.52 -10.98 -4.47
CA ASP A 137 4.63 -10.32 -5.77
C ASP A 137 4.61 -8.79 -5.70
N GLY A 138 4.51 -8.19 -4.52
CA GLY A 138 4.44 -6.75 -4.30
C GLY A 138 3.14 -6.08 -4.74
N LYS A 139 2.07 -6.83 -5.03
CA LYS A 139 0.78 -6.25 -5.45
C LYS A 139 0.07 -5.52 -4.31
N GLN A 140 -0.48 -4.36 -4.62
CA GLN A 140 -1.43 -3.66 -3.77
C GLN A 140 -2.76 -4.42 -3.76
N VAL A 141 -3.11 -5.02 -2.62
CA VAL A 141 -4.27 -5.90 -2.48
C VAL A 141 -5.42 -5.26 -1.73
N CYS A 142 -5.14 -4.24 -0.92
CA CYS A 142 -6.17 -3.52 -0.18
C CYS A 142 -5.70 -2.10 0.17
N VAL A 143 -6.67 -1.19 0.30
CA VAL A 143 -6.46 0.18 0.76
C VAL A 143 -7.54 0.55 1.75
N LEU A 144 -7.15 1.18 2.86
CA LEU A 144 -8.01 1.83 3.82
C LEU A 144 -7.79 3.34 3.73
N ARG A 145 -8.87 4.12 3.68
CA ARG A 145 -8.85 5.58 3.77
C ARG A 145 -10.09 6.07 4.50
N GLN A 146 -9.91 6.70 5.63
CA GLN A 146 -11.01 7.17 6.47
C GLN A 146 -10.70 8.50 7.15
N GLN A 147 -11.75 9.25 7.48
CA GLN A 147 -11.72 10.36 8.41
C GLN A 147 -12.52 9.95 9.64
N SER A 148 -11.85 9.46 10.66
CA SER A 148 -12.47 9.00 11.91
C SER A 148 -11.47 9.20 13.05
N ASP A 149 -11.87 8.75 14.24
CA ASP A 149 -11.00 8.79 15.41
C ASP A 149 -9.89 7.73 15.32
N GLU A 150 -8.81 7.95 16.04
CA GLU A 150 -7.61 7.10 16.05
C GLU A 150 -7.88 5.67 16.53
N ASP A 151 -8.83 5.50 17.46
CA ASP A 151 -9.22 4.20 18.00
C ASP A 151 -9.96 3.36 16.94
N GLU A 152 -10.86 3.96 16.16
CA GLU A 152 -11.52 3.25 15.06
C GLU A 152 -10.51 2.88 13.97
N TYR A 153 -9.58 3.78 13.64
CA TYR A 153 -8.49 3.45 12.72
C TYR A 153 -7.67 2.25 13.22
N ALA A 154 -7.24 2.27 14.48
CA ALA A 154 -6.48 1.17 15.07
C ALA A 154 -7.25 -0.16 15.02
N ARG A 155 -8.56 -0.15 15.33
CA ARG A 155 -9.43 -1.32 15.22
C ARG A 155 -9.54 -1.86 13.80
N GLN A 156 -9.69 -0.97 12.81
CA GLN A 156 -9.76 -1.37 11.41
C GLN A 156 -8.43 -1.93 10.91
N VAL A 157 -7.30 -1.34 11.29
CA VAL A 157 -5.96 -1.86 10.94
C VAL A 157 -5.70 -3.21 11.62
N TYR A 158 -6.12 -3.39 12.88
CA TYR A 158 -6.05 -4.69 13.55
C TYR A 158 -6.80 -5.77 12.76
N CYS A 159 -8.05 -5.48 12.41
CA CYS A 159 -8.89 -6.40 11.65
C CYS A 159 -8.30 -6.68 10.26
N LEU A 160 -7.80 -5.65 9.59
CA LEU A 160 -7.15 -5.72 8.29
C LEU A 160 -5.91 -6.62 8.33
N GLY A 161 -5.05 -6.42 9.34
CA GLY A 161 -3.85 -7.24 9.55
C GLY A 161 -4.18 -8.70 9.79
N LYS A 162 -5.15 -8.98 10.67
CA LYS A 162 -5.61 -10.36 10.92
C LYS A 162 -6.27 -10.99 9.68
N TYR A 163 -7.01 -10.21 8.90
CA TYR A 163 -7.61 -10.68 7.65
C TYR A 163 -6.55 -11.05 6.60
N TYR A 164 -5.46 -10.29 6.50
CA TYR A 164 -4.33 -10.55 5.61
C TYR A 164 -3.22 -11.34 6.32
N ASN A 165 -3.57 -12.54 6.80
CA ASN A 165 -2.64 -13.54 7.36
C ASN A 165 -1.69 -12.99 8.43
N HIS A 166 -2.19 -12.10 9.28
CA HIS A 166 -1.41 -11.46 10.34
C HIS A 166 -0.24 -10.61 9.81
N ALA A 167 -0.55 -9.71 8.86
CA ALA A 167 0.39 -8.88 8.13
C ALA A 167 1.38 -8.10 9.03
N LEU A 168 2.64 -7.97 8.59
CA LEU A 168 3.59 -7.04 9.23
C LEU A 168 3.07 -5.61 9.10
N THR A 169 2.85 -4.94 10.23
CA THR A 169 2.15 -3.64 10.27
C THR A 169 3.08 -2.52 10.72
N ALA A 170 3.33 -1.56 9.83
CA ALA A 170 4.16 -0.37 10.04
C ALA A 170 3.31 0.90 9.91
N ILE A 171 2.85 1.45 11.03
CA ILE A 171 2.11 2.72 11.07
C ILE A 171 3.05 3.86 11.44
N GLU A 172 2.89 5.02 10.77
CA GLU A 172 3.60 6.23 11.13
C GLU A 172 3.25 6.69 12.56
N THR A 173 4.25 7.21 13.27
CA THR A 173 4.12 7.63 14.68
C THR A 173 4.48 9.09 14.91
N ASN A 174 4.52 9.93 13.88
CA ASN A 174 4.93 11.33 14.02
C ASN A 174 3.85 12.20 14.65
N PHE A 175 2.60 12.06 14.21
CA PHE A 175 1.48 12.80 14.76
C PHE A 175 0.92 12.11 16.00
N SER A 176 0.74 10.80 15.94
CA SER A 176 0.21 10.03 17.05
C SER A 176 0.88 8.68 17.21
N THR A 177 1.14 8.30 18.45
CA THR A 177 1.59 6.95 18.81
C THR A 177 0.42 6.07 19.26
N TYR A 178 -0.79 6.63 19.35
CA TYR A 178 -1.95 5.94 19.88
C TYR A 178 -2.33 4.70 19.05
N PRO A 179 -2.45 4.76 17.71
CA PRO A 179 -2.84 3.58 16.92
C PRO A 179 -1.91 2.39 17.14
N VAL A 180 -0.59 2.63 17.17
CA VAL A 180 0.40 1.56 17.39
C VAL A 180 0.32 0.99 18.80
N LYS A 181 0.13 1.84 19.81
CA LYS A 181 -0.04 1.40 21.20
C LYS A 181 -1.33 0.62 21.39
N ASP A 182 -2.40 1.03 20.74
CA ASP A 182 -3.68 0.33 20.83
C ASP A 182 -3.63 -1.03 20.14
N LEU A 183 -2.98 -1.14 18.97
CA LEU A 183 -2.70 -2.42 18.34
C LEU A 183 -1.93 -3.37 19.26
N ALA A 184 -0.88 -2.89 19.93
CA ALA A 184 -0.11 -3.68 20.89
C ALA A 184 -0.97 -4.09 22.10
N ARG A 185 -1.79 -3.17 22.64
CA ARG A 185 -2.76 -3.43 23.73
C ARG A 185 -3.76 -4.52 23.35
N LEU A 186 -4.27 -4.49 22.13
CA LEU A 186 -5.17 -5.49 21.58
C LEU A 186 -4.51 -6.84 21.27
N GLY A 187 -3.18 -6.96 21.48
CA GLY A 187 -2.42 -8.17 21.27
C GLY A 187 -2.06 -8.43 19.79
N TYR A 188 -1.89 -7.37 19.01
CA TYR A 188 -1.28 -7.46 17.69
C TYR A 188 0.24 -7.43 17.85
N ASP A 189 0.88 -8.54 17.59
CA ASP A 189 2.32 -8.77 17.86
C ASP A 189 3.21 -8.61 16.62
N ASN A 190 2.67 -8.69 15.40
CA ASN A 190 3.43 -8.49 14.17
C ASN A 190 3.51 -7.01 13.77
N LEU A 191 4.08 -6.20 14.66
CA LEU A 191 4.30 -4.78 14.46
C LEU A 191 5.74 -4.52 14.02
N TYR A 192 5.92 -3.59 13.07
CA TYR A 192 7.23 -3.11 12.68
C TYR A 192 7.98 -2.51 13.89
N VAL A 193 9.21 -2.98 14.10
CA VAL A 193 10.06 -2.55 15.22
C VAL A 193 11.21 -1.71 14.70
N ARG A 194 11.18 -0.43 15.06
CA ARG A 194 12.30 0.47 14.81
C ARG A 194 13.36 0.27 15.88
N ARG A 195 14.57 -0.06 15.47
CA ARG A 195 15.76 -0.12 16.33
C ARG A 195 16.44 1.25 16.31
N GLN A 196 16.63 1.83 17.48
CA GLN A 196 17.31 3.10 17.65
C GLN A 196 18.40 2.93 18.69
N GLU A 197 19.63 3.28 18.34
CA GLU A 197 20.72 3.30 19.28
C GLU A 197 20.69 4.62 20.09
N ASP A 198 20.61 4.51 21.40
CA ASP A 198 20.69 5.65 22.31
C ASP A 198 22.16 6.12 22.39
N SER A 199 22.44 7.29 21.86
CA SER A 199 23.78 7.85 21.79
C SER A 199 24.45 8.12 23.15
N TYR A 200 23.68 8.15 24.25
CA TYR A 200 24.21 8.35 25.61
C TYR A 200 24.49 7.04 26.34
N THR A 201 23.69 6.03 26.10
CA THR A 201 23.76 4.78 26.85
C THR A 201 24.29 3.61 26.02
N ASN A 202 24.49 3.78 24.70
CA ASN A 202 24.79 2.74 23.72
C ASN A 202 23.81 1.53 23.79
N ARG A 203 22.59 1.80 24.26
CA ARG A 203 21.54 0.77 24.32
C ARG A 203 20.69 0.82 23.08
N ILE A 204 20.35 -0.34 22.56
CA ILE A 204 19.37 -0.47 21.49
C ILE A 204 17.98 -0.33 22.12
N LEU A 205 17.27 0.75 21.74
CA LEU A 205 15.87 0.96 22.10
C LEU A 205 15.00 0.49 20.95
N ASN A 206 14.10 -0.42 21.26
CA ASN A 206 13.09 -0.88 20.31
C ASN A 206 11.83 -0.05 20.50
N SER A 207 11.30 0.47 19.41
CA SER A 207 10.03 1.20 19.39
C SER A 207 9.14 0.71 18.28
N TYR A 208 7.89 0.43 18.58
CA TYR A 208 6.92 0.04 17.56
C TYR A 208 6.54 1.21 16.64
N GLY A 209 6.24 0.87 15.38
CA GLY A 209 5.79 1.80 14.36
C GLY A 209 6.93 2.48 13.60
N PHE A 210 6.56 3.12 12.51
CA PHE A 210 7.46 3.81 11.60
C PHE A 210 7.61 5.29 12.00
N LYS A 211 8.78 5.86 11.88
CA LYS A 211 9.00 7.28 12.11
C LYS A 211 9.54 7.96 10.86
N THR A 212 8.78 8.89 10.32
CA THR A 212 9.24 9.75 9.23
C THR A 212 10.13 10.87 9.80
N THR A 213 11.28 11.03 9.19
CA THR A 213 12.30 12.01 9.55
C THR A 213 12.92 12.61 8.29
N MET A 214 13.73 13.65 8.44
CA MET A 214 14.51 14.20 7.33
C MET A 214 15.42 13.17 6.63
N VAL A 215 15.74 12.07 7.31
CA VAL A 215 16.56 10.96 6.75
C VAL A 215 15.69 9.89 6.12
N THR A 216 14.60 9.47 6.78
CA THR A 216 13.77 8.36 6.29
C THR A 216 12.82 8.75 5.16
N ILE A 217 12.31 9.99 5.13
CA ILE A 217 11.44 10.48 4.04
C ILE A 217 12.11 10.31 2.65
N PRO A 218 13.33 10.79 2.41
CA PRO A 218 14.00 10.59 1.11
C PRO A 218 14.19 9.10 0.76
N LEU A 219 14.43 8.25 1.75
CA LEU A 219 14.62 6.81 1.54
C LEU A 219 13.33 6.14 1.08
N ILE A 220 12.23 6.33 1.81
CA ILE A 220 10.94 5.71 1.47
C ILE A 220 10.40 6.24 0.13
N LEU A 221 10.55 7.55 -0.13
CA LEU A 221 10.12 8.15 -1.40
C LEU A 221 10.96 7.65 -2.58
N SER A 222 12.29 7.52 -2.43
CA SER A 222 13.13 6.98 -3.51
C SER A 222 12.80 5.51 -3.80
N GLY A 223 12.49 4.72 -2.76
CA GLY A 223 11.98 3.35 -2.89
C GLY A 223 10.66 3.30 -3.67
N LEU A 224 9.71 4.17 -3.30
CA LEU A 224 8.42 4.25 -3.99
C LEU A 224 8.57 4.75 -5.44
N VAL A 225 9.43 5.74 -5.72
CA VAL A 225 9.72 6.21 -7.10
C VAL A 225 10.26 5.07 -7.94
N LYS A 226 11.19 4.27 -7.40
CA LYS A 226 11.70 3.07 -8.08
C LYS A 226 10.58 2.06 -8.33
N PHE A 227 9.77 1.77 -7.33
CA PHE A 227 8.64 0.84 -7.42
C PHE A 227 7.64 1.28 -8.51
N VAL A 228 7.24 2.54 -8.56
CA VAL A 228 6.34 3.07 -9.60
C VAL A 228 6.97 2.95 -10.99
N ARG A 229 8.26 3.26 -11.11
CA ARG A 229 8.96 3.16 -12.39
C ARG A 229 9.04 1.72 -12.92
N GLU A 230 9.24 0.75 -12.05
CA GLU A 230 9.48 -0.64 -12.42
C GLU A 230 8.19 -1.48 -12.38
N GLU A 231 7.30 -1.20 -11.43
CA GLU A 231 6.21 -2.08 -11.03
C GLU A 231 4.84 -1.39 -10.93
N SER A 232 4.61 -0.30 -11.68
CA SER A 232 3.33 0.44 -11.65
C SER A 232 2.10 -0.43 -11.92
N ASN A 233 2.26 -1.54 -12.63
CA ASN A 233 1.23 -2.54 -12.92
C ASN A 233 0.69 -3.24 -11.66
N LYS A 234 1.41 -3.20 -10.56
CA LYS A 234 1.04 -3.79 -9.26
C LYS A 234 0.10 -2.90 -8.44
N LEU A 235 0.02 -1.61 -8.75
CA LEU A 235 -0.88 -0.66 -8.09
C LEU A 235 -2.31 -0.82 -8.63
N ASN A 236 -3.28 -0.89 -7.74
CA ASN A 236 -4.68 -1.14 -8.08
C ASN A 236 -5.64 -0.01 -7.66
N ASP A 237 -5.21 0.89 -6.76
CA ASP A 237 -6.07 1.95 -6.25
C ASP A 237 -5.97 3.23 -7.08
N LEU A 238 -7.12 3.68 -7.58
CA LEU A 238 -7.22 4.88 -8.41
C LEU A 238 -6.88 6.16 -7.65
N GLU A 239 -7.27 6.25 -6.37
CA GLU A 239 -7.05 7.45 -5.56
C GLU A 239 -5.58 7.59 -5.20
N THR A 240 -4.90 6.50 -4.83
CA THR A 240 -3.44 6.49 -4.62
C THR A 240 -2.69 6.99 -5.86
N LEU A 241 -3.08 6.52 -7.06
CA LEU A 241 -2.45 6.98 -8.30
C LEU A 241 -2.73 8.45 -8.61
N ARG A 242 -3.92 8.97 -8.24
CA ARG A 242 -4.26 10.40 -8.37
C ARG A 242 -3.44 11.26 -7.43
N GLU A 243 -3.31 10.87 -6.16
CA GLU A 243 -2.44 11.58 -5.20
C GLU A 243 -0.98 11.59 -5.68
N MET A 244 -0.49 10.50 -6.27
CA MET A 244 0.85 10.46 -6.85
C MET A 244 1.07 11.50 -7.97
N LEU A 245 0.07 11.77 -8.80
CA LEU A 245 0.18 12.81 -9.83
C LEU A 245 0.29 14.22 -9.25
N LEU A 246 -0.27 14.42 -8.06
CA LEU A 246 -0.25 15.68 -7.32
C LEU A 246 0.90 15.79 -6.32
N PHE A 247 1.77 14.76 -6.24
CA PHE A 247 2.91 14.75 -5.34
C PHE A 247 4.14 15.29 -6.07
N VAL A 248 4.58 16.47 -5.67
CA VAL A 248 5.51 17.31 -6.44
C VAL A 248 6.70 17.76 -5.60
N LYS A 249 7.77 18.21 -6.26
CA LYS A 249 8.84 18.96 -5.58
C LYS A 249 8.45 20.43 -5.47
N ASN A 250 8.45 20.94 -4.25
CA ASN A 250 8.27 22.38 -4.00
C ASN A 250 9.50 23.20 -4.42
N SER A 251 9.44 24.53 -4.26
CA SER A 251 10.53 25.45 -4.59
C SER A 251 11.82 25.22 -3.80
N HIS A 252 11.75 24.53 -2.67
CA HIS A 252 12.88 24.17 -1.81
C HIS A 252 13.42 22.75 -2.10
N GLY A 253 12.87 22.07 -3.13
CA GLY A 253 13.24 20.72 -3.50
C GLY A 253 12.66 19.61 -2.62
N ARG A 254 11.80 19.94 -1.66
CA ARG A 254 11.09 18.96 -0.83
C ARG A 254 9.91 18.41 -1.58
N ALA A 255 9.71 17.10 -1.49
CA ALA A 255 8.56 16.41 -2.05
C ALA A 255 7.38 16.48 -1.09
N GLU A 256 6.22 16.92 -1.59
CA GLU A 256 4.97 17.11 -0.84
C GLU A 256 3.78 17.14 -1.80
N ALA A 257 2.55 17.02 -1.28
CA ALA A 257 1.35 17.23 -2.08
C ALA A 257 1.26 18.69 -2.59
N GLU A 258 0.69 18.89 -3.78
CA GLU A 258 0.33 20.24 -4.24
C GLU A 258 -0.67 20.89 -3.28
N TYR A 259 -0.66 22.25 -3.25
CA TYR A 259 -1.58 22.99 -2.39
C TYR A 259 -3.05 22.57 -2.59
N GLY A 260 -3.69 22.15 -1.50
CA GLY A 260 -5.07 21.66 -1.51
C GLY A 260 -5.24 20.19 -1.92
N ALA A 261 -4.14 19.47 -2.14
CA ALA A 261 -4.13 18.01 -2.34
C ALA A 261 -3.65 17.29 -1.07
N HIS A 262 -3.87 15.97 -1.04
CA HIS A 262 -3.45 15.08 0.04
C HIS A 262 -2.30 14.19 -0.41
N ASP A 263 -1.51 13.71 0.53
CA ASP A 263 -0.41 12.74 0.31
C ASP A 263 -0.47 11.50 1.24
N ASP A 264 -1.54 11.39 2.00
CA ASP A 264 -1.72 10.33 3.01
C ASP A 264 -1.60 8.92 2.39
N LEU A 265 -2.24 8.68 1.24
CA LEU A 265 -2.16 7.40 0.53
C LEU A 265 -0.77 7.15 -0.06
N VAL A 266 -0.08 8.19 -0.51
CA VAL A 266 1.29 8.11 -1.03
C VAL A 266 2.25 7.76 0.09
N MET A 267 2.13 8.40 1.25
CA MET A 267 2.99 8.15 2.41
C MET A 267 2.78 6.76 2.98
N ALA A 268 1.54 6.33 3.17
CA ALA A 268 1.23 4.97 3.60
C ALA A 268 1.81 3.91 2.64
N LEU A 269 1.71 4.13 1.32
CA LEU A 269 2.30 3.22 0.33
C LEU A 269 3.83 3.25 0.35
N ALA A 270 4.45 4.42 0.55
CA ALA A 270 5.90 4.54 0.66
C ALA A 270 6.44 3.74 1.85
N ILE A 271 5.73 3.79 2.99
CA ILE A 271 6.05 2.98 4.18
C ILE A 271 5.88 1.48 3.86
N ALA A 272 4.76 1.08 3.23
CA ALA A 272 4.51 -0.32 2.87
C ALA A 272 5.61 -0.88 1.96
N VAL A 273 5.99 -0.14 0.92
CA VAL A 273 7.08 -0.53 -0.02
C VAL A 273 8.43 -0.62 0.71
N TYR A 274 8.67 0.26 1.68
CA TYR A 274 9.92 0.28 2.43
C TYR A 274 10.07 -0.96 3.34
N VAL A 275 8.99 -1.39 4.02
CA VAL A 275 9.02 -2.54 4.92
C VAL A 275 8.78 -3.88 4.23
N LEU A 276 8.38 -3.88 2.95
CA LEU A 276 8.11 -5.09 2.17
C LEU A 276 9.26 -6.12 2.20
N PRO A 277 10.55 -5.74 2.09
CA PRO A 277 11.65 -6.69 2.16
C PRO A 277 11.76 -7.43 3.51
N GLU A 278 11.32 -6.83 4.62
CA GLU A 278 11.38 -7.47 5.94
C GLU A 278 10.41 -8.65 6.05
N ALA A 279 9.22 -8.53 5.45
CA ALA A 279 8.26 -9.64 5.41
C ALA A 279 8.78 -10.80 4.54
N ILE A 280 9.47 -10.50 3.44
CA ILE A 280 10.09 -11.50 2.56
C ILE A 280 11.21 -12.25 3.31
N GLN A 281 12.07 -11.51 4.03
CA GLN A 281 13.14 -12.11 4.83
C GLN A 281 12.61 -13.01 5.94
N ALA A 282 11.54 -12.59 6.63
CA ALA A 282 10.91 -13.41 7.66
C ALA A 282 10.36 -14.73 7.09
N GLU A 283 9.77 -14.72 5.89
CA GLU A 283 9.35 -15.94 5.20
C GLU A 283 10.54 -16.84 4.85
N GLU A 284 11.63 -16.27 4.35
CA GLU A 284 12.84 -17.02 4.01
C GLU A 284 13.49 -17.61 5.27
N GLU A 285 13.50 -16.88 6.38
CA GLU A 285 13.99 -17.38 7.68
C GLU A 285 13.10 -18.50 8.23
N GLU A 286 11.77 -18.38 8.19
CA GLU A 286 10.84 -19.45 8.57
C GLU A 286 11.02 -20.71 7.70
N ILE A 287 11.29 -20.52 6.40
CA ILE A 287 11.59 -21.64 5.49
C ILE A 287 12.98 -22.21 5.74
N SER A 288 13.94 -21.38 6.15
CA SER A 288 15.34 -21.78 6.40
C SER A 288 15.58 -22.38 7.78
N GLU A 289 14.68 -22.22 8.75
CA GLU A 289 14.72 -22.86 10.07
C GLU A 289 14.31 -24.35 10.04
N GLY A 290 14.43 -25.00 8.90
CA GLY A 290 14.41 -26.46 8.83
C GLY A 290 15.56 -26.99 9.68
N VAL A 291 15.26 -27.83 10.66
CA VAL A 291 16.27 -28.48 11.52
C VAL A 291 16.87 -29.66 10.77
N ILE A 292 18.19 -29.77 10.78
CA ILE A 292 18.84 -30.99 10.25
C ILE A 292 18.49 -32.15 11.17
N TRP A 293 17.64 -33.03 10.67
CA TRP A 293 17.25 -34.21 11.40
C TRP A 293 18.35 -35.28 11.32
N THR A 294 18.60 -35.95 12.45
CA THR A 294 19.48 -37.11 12.49
C THR A 294 18.82 -38.30 11.78
N ALA A 295 19.63 -39.30 11.44
CA ALA A 295 19.11 -40.53 10.82
C ALA A 295 18.01 -41.17 11.67
N ASP A 296 18.18 -41.19 12.99
CA ASP A 296 17.21 -41.75 13.94
C ASP A 296 15.88 -40.96 13.93
N MET A 297 15.95 -39.63 13.82
CA MET A 297 14.75 -38.78 13.71
C MET A 297 13.99 -39.02 12.42
N TRP A 298 14.70 -39.26 11.32
CA TRP A 298 14.09 -39.63 10.04
C TRP A 298 13.46 -41.01 10.11
N GLU A 299 14.11 -41.97 10.72
CA GLU A 299 13.58 -43.34 10.92
C GLU A 299 12.30 -43.31 11.76
N ASP A 300 12.28 -42.56 12.85
CA ASP A 300 11.10 -42.35 13.68
C ASP A 300 9.97 -41.69 12.89
N TYR A 301 10.26 -40.70 12.04
CA TYR A 301 9.28 -40.00 11.22
C TYR A 301 8.67 -40.91 10.14
N GLU A 302 9.51 -41.67 9.43
CA GLU A 302 9.03 -42.56 8.37
C GLU A 302 8.16 -43.70 8.93
N ASN A 303 8.48 -44.19 10.13
CA ASN A 303 7.73 -45.24 10.80
C ASN A 303 6.51 -44.78 11.60
N SER A 304 6.28 -43.47 11.68
CA SER A 304 5.13 -42.88 12.39
C SER A 304 3.91 -42.72 11.50
N ASP A 305 2.74 -42.79 12.12
CA ASP A 305 1.48 -42.36 11.49
C ASP A 305 1.40 -40.84 11.36
N GLU A 306 0.34 -40.30 10.72
CA GLU A 306 0.19 -38.88 10.48
C GLU A 306 0.14 -38.02 11.76
N GLU A 307 -0.31 -38.57 12.89
CA GLU A 307 -0.34 -37.91 14.18
C GLU A 307 1.07 -37.91 14.82
N GLY A 308 1.77 -38.97 14.73
CA GLY A 308 3.18 -39.09 15.14
C GLY A 308 4.10 -38.17 14.33
N LYS A 309 3.91 -38.10 13.02
CA LYS A 309 4.66 -37.18 12.14
C LYS A 309 4.43 -35.72 12.55
N ARG A 310 3.20 -35.31 12.83
CA ARG A 310 2.91 -33.97 13.33
C ARG A 310 3.53 -33.71 14.69
N TYR A 311 3.53 -34.68 15.58
CA TYR A 311 4.16 -34.57 16.89
C TYR A 311 5.67 -34.36 16.76
N LEU A 312 6.34 -35.13 15.88
CA LEU A 312 7.80 -35.05 15.67
C LEU A 312 8.16 -33.67 15.06
N ILE A 313 7.42 -33.19 14.06
CA ILE A 313 7.60 -31.86 13.50
C ILE A 313 7.41 -30.77 14.56
N LYS A 314 6.39 -30.90 15.42
CA LYS A 314 6.12 -29.94 16.49
C LYS A 314 7.21 -29.93 17.56
N ARG A 315 7.82 -31.07 17.82
CA ARG A 315 8.85 -31.25 18.86
C ARG A 315 10.25 -30.88 18.41
N TYR A 316 10.60 -31.19 17.18
CA TYR A 316 11.97 -31.08 16.67
C TYR A 316 12.12 -30.05 15.54
N GLY A 317 11.05 -29.42 15.09
CA GLY A 317 11.03 -28.55 13.93
C GLY A 317 10.84 -29.33 12.62
N LYS A 318 10.52 -28.61 11.55
CA LYS A 318 10.35 -29.20 10.22
C LYS A 318 11.70 -29.64 9.67
N PRO A 319 11.86 -30.87 9.14
CA PRO A 319 13.12 -31.28 8.54
C PRO A 319 13.46 -30.45 7.31
N MET A 320 14.74 -30.16 7.14
CA MET A 320 15.26 -29.59 5.89
C MET A 320 15.26 -30.63 4.77
#